data_3146d6537d711ca4d1727ba271cd478c
#
_entry.id   3146d6537d711ca4d1727ba271cd478c
#
_cell.length_a   1.000
_cell.length_b   1.000
_cell.length_c   1.000
_cell.angle_alpha   90.00
_cell.angle_beta   90.00
_cell.angle_gamma   90.00
#
_symmetry.space_group_name_H-M   'P 1'
#
loop_
_entity.id
_entity.type
_entity.pdbx_description
1 polymer ?
#
loop_
_entity_poly.entity_id
_entity_poly.type
_entity_poly.pdbx_seq_one_letter_code
_entity_poly.pdbx_strand_id
1 'polypeptide(L)'
;MAIKTIFLDRDGVINHEVNYLHKISEFKFIDGIFEACISFKKLGYQIIIVSNQSGIARGYYSEDDYQILTRWLIDQFKEKRINILDSIHCPHSPDDGCNCRKPMPGMFLEAQKTYDIDMKKS
;
A
#
# COMPACT_ATOMS: atom_id res chain seq x y z
N MET A 1 -15.95 -2.05 16.74
CA MET A 1 -16.25 -0.70 16.21
C MET A 1 -15.59 -0.50 14.85
N ALA A 2 -16.28 0.17 13.95
CA ALA A 2 -15.72 0.48 12.63
C ALA A 2 -14.53 1.43 12.77
N ILE A 3 -13.47 1.18 12.03
CA ILE A 3 -12.24 1.97 12.10
C ILE A 3 -12.15 2.92 10.90
N LYS A 4 -11.67 4.14 11.16
CA LYS A 4 -11.34 5.10 10.10
C LYS A 4 -10.00 4.73 9.51
N THR A 5 -9.91 4.70 8.19
CA THR A 5 -8.71 4.25 7.50
C THR A 5 -8.32 5.19 6.37
N ILE A 6 -7.03 5.49 6.27
CA ILE A 6 -6.44 6.16 5.11
C ILE A 6 -5.85 5.07 4.23
N PHE A 7 -6.28 5.03 2.98
CA PHE A 7 -5.72 4.13 1.97
C PHE A 7 -4.67 4.90 1.18
N LEU A 8 -3.43 4.42 1.22
CA LEU A 8 -2.32 5.06 0.51
C LEU A 8 -1.84 4.18 -0.64
N ASP A 9 -1.70 4.79 -1.81
CA ASP A 9 -0.96 4.17 -2.89
C ASP A 9 0.53 4.17 -2.53
N ARG A 10 1.30 3.24 -3.07
CA ARG A 10 2.73 3.17 -2.85
C ARG A 10 3.48 4.08 -3.83
N ASP A 11 3.48 3.71 -5.09
CA ASP A 11 4.28 4.40 -6.11
C ASP A 11 3.68 5.77 -6.44
N GLY A 12 4.48 6.82 -6.27
CA GLY A 12 4.04 8.19 -6.48
C GLY A 12 3.43 8.88 -5.25
N VAL A 13 3.18 8.15 -4.17
CA VAL A 13 2.63 8.71 -2.91
C VAL A 13 3.58 8.47 -1.76
N ILE A 14 3.96 7.23 -1.51
CA ILE A 14 4.91 6.88 -0.44
C ILE A 14 6.34 7.04 -0.94
N ASN A 15 6.60 6.65 -2.17
CA ASN A 15 7.93 6.67 -2.77
C ASN A 15 7.90 7.35 -4.13
N HIS A 16 9.06 7.84 -4.57
CA HIS A 16 9.25 8.34 -5.93
C HIS A 16 9.04 7.19 -6.91
N GLU A 17 8.26 7.45 -7.96
CA GLU A 17 7.95 6.42 -8.94
C GLU A 17 9.16 6.07 -9.78
N VAL A 18 9.45 4.76 -9.85
CA VAL A 18 10.44 4.16 -10.72
C VAL A 18 9.73 3.01 -11.43
N ASN A 19 9.92 2.87 -12.75
CA ASN A 19 9.27 1.81 -13.51
C ASN A 19 9.51 0.44 -12.86
N TYR A 20 8.41 -0.21 -12.44
CA TYR A 20 8.44 -1.54 -11.84
C TYR A 20 9.40 -1.66 -10.65
N LEU A 21 9.36 -0.66 -9.77
CA LEU A 21 10.20 -0.63 -8.57
C LEU A 21 10.00 -1.91 -7.73
N HIS A 22 11.10 -2.64 -7.49
CA HIS A 22 11.05 -3.85 -6.69
C HIS A 22 12.29 -4.05 -5.81
N LYS A 23 13.29 -3.17 -5.91
CA LYS A 23 14.53 -3.25 -5.14
C LYS A 23 14.57 -2.22 -4.03
N ILE A 24 14.97 -2.63 -2.83
CA ILE A 24 15.14 -1.71 -1.70
C ILE A 24 16.12 -0.58 -2.05
N SER A 25 17.20 -0.89 -2.77
CA SER A 25 18.21 0.09 -3.16
C SER A 25 17.68 1.21 -4.04
N GLU A 26 16.58 1.00 -4.72
CA GLU A 26 15.95 1.99 -5.61
C GLU A 26 14.80 2.74 -4.94
N PHE A 27 14.45 2.39 -3.70
CA PHE A 27 13.30 2.94 -3.02
C PHE A 27 13.65 4.26 -2.33
N LYS A 28 13.01 5.34 -2.76
CA LYS A 28 13.19 6.67 -2.17
C LYS A 28 11.85 7.20 -1.69
N PHE A 29 11.76 7.46 -0.39
CA PHE A 29 10.55 8.03 0.19
C PHE A 29 10.30 9.45 -0.30
N ILE A 30 9.03 9.78 -0.52
CA ILE A 30 8.62 11.15 -0.84
C ILE A 30 8.74 11.99 0.44
N ASP A 31 9.30 13.19 0.32
CA ASP A 31 9.44 14.10 1.45
C ASP A 31 8.08 14.41 2.07
N GLY A 32 8.01 14.32 3.39
CA GLY A 32 6.78 14.62 4.12
C GLY A 32 5.86 13.43 4.35
N ILE A 33 6.14 12.25 3.76
CA ILE A 33 5.23 11.11 3.91
C ILE A 33 5.14 10.63 5.37
N PHE A 34 6.27 10.60 6.08
CA PHE A 34 6.24 10.15 7.48
C PHE A 34 5.48 11.13 8.36
N GLU A 35 5.68 12.43 8.16
CA GLU A 35 4.97 13.48 8.89
C GLU A 35 3.48 13.43 8.63
N ALA A 36 3.08 13.23 7.39
CA ALA A 36 1.67 13.08 7.02
C ALA A 36 1.05 11.88 7.73
N CYS A 37 1.74 10.74 7.72
CA CYS A 37 1.25 9.52 8.37
C CYS A 37 1.14 9.67 9.88
N ILE A 38 2.10 10.35 10.51
CA ILE A 38 2.04 10.67 11.95
C ILE A 38 0.79 11.49 12.24
N SER A 39 0.50 12.49 11.40
CA SER A 39 -0.70 13.32 11.55
C SER A 39 -1.98 12.50 11.43
N PHE A 40 -2.04 11.60 10.44
CA PHE A 40 -3.21 10.72 10.28
C PHE A 40 -3.42 9.83 11.51
N LYS A 41 -2.36 9.28 12.07
CA LYS A 41 -2.45 8.45 13.28
C LYS A 41 -2.93 9.25 14.48
N LYS A 42 -2.47 10.48 14.62
CA LYS A 42 -2.93 11.39 15.70
C LYS A 42 -4.41 11.71 15.58
N LEU A 43 -4.94 11.73 14.37
CA LEU A 43 -6.36 11.96 14.11
C LEU A 43 -7.20 10.69 14.26
N GLY A 44 -6.59 9.58 14.63
CA GLY A 44 -7.28 8.32 14.87
C GLY A 44 -7.47 7.43 13.66
N TYR A 45 -6.77 7.72 12.54
CA TYR A 45 -6.85 6.88 11.34
C TYR A 45 -5.86 5.72 11.42
N GLN A 46 -6.30 4.57 10.92
CA GLN A 46 -5.39 3.49 10.55
C GLN A 46 -4.91 3.72 9.13
N ILE A 47 -3.82 3.06 8.74
CA ILE A 47 -3.23 3.21 7.41
C ILE A 47 -3.13 1.84 6.75
N ILE A 48 -3.67 1.73 5.55
CA ILE A 48 -3.54 0.54 4.70
C ILE A 48 -2.94 0.98 3.37
N ILE A 49 -1.92 0.26 2.92
CA ILE A 49 -1.31 0.50 1.60
C ILE A 49 -2.04 -0.34 0.58
N VAL A 50 -2.45 0.28 -0.54
CA VAL A 50 -3.10 -0.43 -1.66
C VAL A 50 -2.33 -0.09 -2.93
N SER A 51 -1.89 -1.10 -3.67
CA SER A 51 -0.97 -0.91 -4.78
C SER A 51 -1.26 -1.83 -5.95
N ASN A 52 -1.24 -1.29 -7.18
CA ASN A 52 -1.22 -2.10 -8.40
C ASN A 52 0.23 -2.51 -8.68
N GLN A 53 0.48 -3.81 -8.82
CA GLN A 53 1.84 -4.35 -9.02
C GLN A 53 1.86 -5.29 -10.23
N SER A 54 1.60 -4.75 -11.42
CA SER A 54 1.54 -5.52 -12.66
C SER A 54 2.88 -6.13 -13.06
N GLY A 55 4.00 -5.63 -12.51
CA GLY A 55 5.32 -6.19 -12.77
C GLY A 55 5.43 -7.66 -12.40
N ILE A 56 4.64 -8.12 -11.42
CA ILE A 56 4.59 -9.53 -11.02
C ILE A 56 4.02 -10.37 -12.18
N ALA A 57 2.88 -9.96 -12.72
CA ALA A 57 2.26 -10.66 -13.86
C ALA A 57 3.15 -10.63 -15.11
N ARG A 58 3.91 -9.55 -15.30
CA ARG A 58 4.79 -9.37 -16.45
C ARG A 58 6.14 -10.08 -16.30
N GLY A 59 6.40 -10.67 -15.13
CA GLY A 59 7.64 -11.39 -14.89
C GLY A 59 8.87 -10.53 -14.62
N TYR A 60 8.69 -9.25 -14.33
CA TYR A 60 9.81 -8.34 -14.04
C TYR A 60 10.38 -8.55 -12.64
N TYR A 61 9.55 -9.04 -11.72
CA TYR A 61 9.96 -9.44 -10.37
C TYR A 61 8.91 -10.42 -9.83
N SER A 62 9.29 -11.16 -8.80
CA SER A 62 8.42 -12.19 -8.24
C SER A 62 7.55 -11.65 -7.09
N GLU A 63 6.55 -12.44 -6.72
CA GLU A 63 5.76 -12.18 -5.51
C GLU A 63 6.67 -12.15 -4.28
N ASP A 64 7.68 -13.02 -4.21
CA ASP A 64 8.66 -13.02 -3.11
C ASP A 64 9.46 -11.72 -3.06
N ASP A 65 9.90 -11.20 -4.21
CA ASP A 65 10.60 -9.92 -4.29
C ASP A 65 9.72 -8.80 -3.74
N TYR A 66 8.45 -8.81 -4.10
CA TYR A 66 7.48 -7.84 -3.63
C TYR A 66 7.29 -7.93 -2.11
N GLN A 67 7.19 -9.13 -1.57
CA GLN A 67 7.01 -9.34 -0.13
C GLN A 67 8.22 -8.88 0.67
N ILE A 68 9.43 -9.10 0.16
CA ILE A 68 10.67 -8.65 0.80
C ILE A 68 10.69 -7.12 0.89
N LEU A 69 10.39 -6.43 -0.22
CA LEU A 69 10.34 -4.98 -0.25
C LEU A 69 9.26 -4.44 0.70
N THR A 70 8.09 -5.07 0.69
CA THR A 70 6.96 -4.64 1.51
C THR A 70 7.26 -4.77 3.01
N ARG A 71 7.89 -5.86 3.43
CA ARG A 71 8.29 -6.02 4.83
C ARG A 71 9.30 -4.96 5.24
N TRP A 72 10.27 -4.69 4.40
CA TRP A 72 11.24 -3.62 4.65
C TRP A 72 10.53 -2.26 4.78
N LEU A 73 9.60 -1.98 3.87
CA LEU A 73 8.83 -0.73 3.87
C LEU A 73 8.04 -0.56 5.17
N ILE A 74 7.34 -1.59 5.60
CA ILE A 74 6.56 -1.56 6.84
C ILE A 74 7.48 -1.35 8.05
N ASP A 75 8.66 -1.98 8.04
CA ASP A 75 9.66 -1.80 9.10
C ASP A 75 10.18 -0.36 9.15
N GLN A 76 10.34 0.30 8.00
CA GLN A 76 10.76 1.71 7.97
C GLN A 76 9.72 2.61 8.63
N PHE A 77 8.43 2.36 8.36
CA PHE A 77 7.36 3.08 9.05
C PHE A 77 7.36 2.79 10.54
N LYS A 78 7.56 1.54 10.91
CA LYS A 78 7.59 1.13 12.32
C LYS A 78 8.72 1.80 13.10
N GLU A 79 9.88 2.00 12.50
CA GLU A 79 10.99 2.74 13.09
C GLU A 79 10.61 4.19 13.38
N LYS A 80 9.68 4.75 12.64
CA LYS A 80 9.12 6.10 12.87
C LYS A 80 7.90 6.06 13.79
N ARG A 81 7.63 4.93 14.43
CA ARG A 81 6.47 4.70 15.30
C ARG A 81 5.13 4.80 14.57
N ILE A 82 5.13 4.43 13.30
CA ILE A 82 3.92 4.38 12.48
C ILE A 82 3.61 2.92 12.19
N ASN A 83 2.50 2.42 12.74
CA ASN A 83 2.04 1.05 12.47
C ASN A 83 1.15 1.06 11.25
N ILE A 84 1.59 0.37 10.19
CA ILE A 84 0.78 0.13 8.99
C ILE A 84 -0.10 -1.08 9.29
N LEU A 85 -1.40 -0.93 9.15
CA LEU A 85 -2.34 -2.00 9.47
C LEU A 85 -2.21 -3.17 8.50
N ASP A 86 -2.11 -2.87 7.20
CA ASP A 86 -1.95 -3.90 6.18
C ASP A 86 -1.42 -3.28 4.90
N SER A 87 -0.93 -4.14 4.00
CA SER A 87 -0.55 -3.77 2.65
C SER A 87 -1.18 -4.78 1.70
N ILE A 88 -2.04 -4.29 0.83
CA ILE A 88 -2.78 -5.12 -0.14
C ILE A 88 -2.33 -4.72 -1.53
N HIS A 89 -2.08 -5.70 -2.39
CA HIS A 89 -1.64 -5.42 -3.75
C HIS A 89 -2.41 -6.26 -4.77
N CYS A 90 -2.46 -5.76 -5.99
CA CYS A 90 -3.00 -6.50 -7.13
C CYS A 90 -1.84 -6.86 -8.06
N PRO A 91 -1.50 -8.14 -8.21
CA PRO A 91 -0.36 -8.56 -9.02
C PRO A 91 -0.68 -8.71 -10.51
N HIS A 92 -1.91 -8.44 -10.91
CA HIS A 92 -2.38 -8.71 -12.26
C HIS A 92 -2.03 -7.56 -13.23
N SER A 93 -1.90 -7.90 -14.52
CA SER A 93 -1.75 -6.90 -15.57
C SER A 93 -3.10 -6.24 -15.88
N PRO A 94 -3.11 -5.07 -16.57
CA PRO A 94 -4.37 -4.43 -16.96
C PRO A 94 -5.31 -5.31 -17.78
N ASP A 95 -4.75 -6.28 -18.51
CA ASP A 95 -5.51 -7.13 -19.43
C ASP A 95 -6.07 -8.39 -18.76
N ASP A 96 -5.78 -8.63 -17.48
CA ASP A 96 -6.18 -9.86 -16.79
C ASP A 96 -7.66 -9.89 -16.37
N GLY A 97 -8.36 -8.75 -16.45
CA GLY A 97 -9.77 -8.69 -16.13
C GLY A 97 -10.12 -8.90 -14.66
N CYS A 98 -9.16 -8.73 -13.74
CA CYS A 98 -9.41 -8.88 -12.30
C CYS A 98 -10.21 -7.70 -11.75
N ASN A 99 -10.80 -7.88 -10.56
CA ASN A 99 -11.51 -6.80 -9.88
C ASN A 99 -10.68 -6.13 -8.78
N CYS A 100 -9.43 -6.57 -8.56
CA CYS A 100 -8.56 -5.99 -7.53
C CYS A 100 -7.74 -4.81 -8.03
N ARG A 101 -7.48 -4.73 -9.35
CA ARG A 101 -6.65 -3.65 -9.91
C ARG A 101 -7.41 -2.33 -9.90
N LYS A 102 -6.82 -1.29 -9.30
CA LYS A 102 -7.42 0.05 -9.34
C LYS A 102 -7.60 0.51 -10.80
N PRO A 103 -8.71 1.15 -11.15
CA PRO A 103 -9.75 1.70 -10.27
C PRO A 103 -10.82 0.71 -9.79
N MET A 104 -10.67 -0.58 -10.02
CA MET A 104 -11.62 -1.56 -9.49
C MET A 104 -11.55 -1.61 -7.97
N PRO A 105 -12.67 -1.86 -7.27
CA PRO A 105 -12.72 -1.73 -5.82
C PRO A 105 -12.26 -2.95 -5.02
N GLY A 106 -11.75 -3.99 -5.67
CA GLY A 106 -11.47 -5.27 -5.02
C GLY A 106 -10.59 -5.20 -3.78
N MET A 107 -9.49 -4.41 -3.83
CA MET A 107 -8.59 -4.28 -2.70
C MET A 107 -9.25 -3.55 -1.51
N PHE A 108 -10.06 -2.54 -1.78
CA PHE A 108 -10.78 -1.81 -0.75
C PHE A 108 -11.85 -2.68 -0.10
N LEU A 109 -12.55 -3.47 -0.90
CA LEU A 109 -13.57 -4.41 -0.41
C LEU A 109 -12.94 -5.51 0.45
N GLU A 110 -11.77 -6.01 0.04
CA GLU A 110 -11.02 -6.98 0.83
C GLU A 110 -10.66 -6.42 2.20
N ALA A 111 -10.15 -5.19 2.23
CA ALA A 111 -9.79 -4.51 3.46
C ALA A 111 -11.01 -4.33 4.36
N GLN A 112 -12.13 -3.87 3.80
CA GLN A 112 -13.37 -3.66 4.55
C GLN A 112 -13.88 -4.97 5.17
N LYS A 113 -13.77 -6.07 4.44
CA LYS A 113 -14.20 -7.38 4.92
C LYS A 113 -13.32 -7.90 6.05
N THR A 114 -12.02 -7.64 5.97
CA THR A 114 -11.04 -8.13 6.94
C THR A 114 -11.03 -7.31 8.23
N TYR A 115 -11.19 -5.99 8.13
CA TYR A 115 -11.00 -5.06 9.25
C TYR A 115 -12.24 -4.18 9.42
N ASP A 116 -13.30 -4.44 9.74
CA ASP A 116 -14.46 -3.58 10.07
C ASP A 116 -14.18 -2.06 9.83
N ILE A 117 -13.96 -1.69 8.59
CA ILE A 117 -13.58 -0.32 8.20
C ILE A 117 -14.82 0.55 7.98
N ASP A 118 -14.79 1.77 8.53
CA ASP A 118 -15.80 2.79 8.26
C ASP A 118 -15.45 3.49 6.95
N MET A 119 -16.00 3.01 5.85
CA MET A 119 -15.70 3.54 4.51
C MET A 119 -16.18 4.98 4.32
N LYS A 120 -17.17 5.42 5.08
CA LYS A 120 -17.67 6.80 4.99
C LYS A 120 -16.72 7.81 5.59
N LYS A 121 -15.92 7.39 6.57
CA LYS A 121 -14.96 8.25 7.27
C LYS A 121 -13.53 8.06 6.78
N SER A 122 -13.32 7.13 5.87
CA SER A 122 -11.99 6.78 5.37
C SER A 122 -11.61 7.57 4.11
#